data_61db52d140ad355b2d1f9bbf4a7e45ad
#
_entry.id   61db52d140ad355b2d1f9bbf4a7e45ad
#
_cell.length_a   1.000
_cell.length_b   1.000
_cell.length_c   1.000
_cell.angle_alpha   90.00
_cell.angle_beta   90.00
_cell.angle_gamma   90.00
#
_symmetry.space_group_name_H-M   'P 1'
#
loop_
_entity.id
_entity.type
_entity.pdbx_description
1 polymer ?
#
loop_
_entity_poly.entity_id
_entity_poly.type
_entity_poly.pdbx_seq_one_letter_code
_entity_poly.pdbx_strand_id
1 'polypeptide(L)'
;MQIPLQISLHGIEHSNALYEAIREKAEKLDRYYDHIMSCRVVLELAGRHKRKGKEFTVRVDLKVPGGELAVTREHDEDLQIALRDAFDAARRQLEDYARGQRGDVKRHPPEYTGRVARIDAEQGIGFIATEDGREYYFSRDNVVAPAFERLAVGTSVHFIEEVAGEGLQAKRVSAHGKAA
;
A
#
# COMPACT_ATOMS: atom_id res chain seq x y z
N MET A 1 7.95 25.05 -7.12
CA MET A 1 6.78 25.78 -6.58
C MET A 1 7.02 25.95 -5.09
N GLN A 2 6.80 27.11 -4.47
CA GLN A 2 7.00 27.24 -3.02
C GLN A 2 5.78 26.66 -2.31
N ILE A 3 5.98 25.54 -1.63
CA ILE A 3 4.95 24.95 -0.77
C ILE A 3 4.72 25.88 0.41
N PRO A 4 3.47 26.27 0.74
CA PRO A 4 3.18 26.99 1.98
C PRO A 4 3.63 26.18 3.19
N LEU A 5 4.71 26.61 3.85
CA LEU A 5 5.35 25.92 4.97
C LEU A 5 5.01 26.63 6.28
N GLN A 6 4.46 25.90 7.23
CA GLN A 6 4.21 26.32 8.59
C GLN A 6 5.11 25.54 9.54
N ILE A 7 5.89 26.23 10.36
CA ILE A 7 6.79 25.63 11.34
C ILE A 7 6.38 26.07 12.74
N SER A 8 6.18 25.12 13.64
CA SER A 8 5.88 25.37 15.07
C SER A 8 6.94 24.69 15.93
N LEU A 9 7.55 25.45 16.84
CA LEU A 9 8.57 24.94 17.76
C LEU A 9 8.07 25.03 19.20
N HIS A 10 8.09 23.92 19.92
CA HIS A 10 7.68 23.83 21.31
C HIS A 10 8.85 23.37 22.19
N GLY A 11 9.34 24.26 23.05
CA GLY A 11 10.46 23.97 23.94
C GLY A 11 11.83 23.87 23.23
N ILE A 12 11.92 24.29 21.98
CA ILE A 12 13.14 24.27 21.15
C ILE A 12 13.48 25.70 20.78
N GLU A 13 14.76 26.06 20.89
CA GLU A 13 15.24 27.41 20.54
C GLU A 13 15.13 27.68 19.03
N HIS A 14 14.74 28.90 18.69
CA HIS A 14 14.68 29.35 17.31
C HIS A 14 16.10 29.48 16.74
N SER A 15 16.35 28.77 15.63
CA SER A 15 17.62 28.82 14.91
C SER A 15 17.37 28.97 13.41
N ASN A 16 18.00 29.94 12.77
CA ASN A 16 17.91 30.09 11.31
C ASN A 16 18.36 28.84 10.59
N ALA A 17 19.40 28.15 11.08
CA ALA A 17 19.88 26.91 10.52
C ALA A 17 18.82 25.77 10.56
N LEU A 18 18.03 25.71 11.64
CA LEU A 18 16.93 24.74 11.77
C LEU A 18 15.80 25.06 10.77
N TYR A 19 15.43 26.33 10.64
CA TYR A 19 14.41 26.76 9.68
C TYR A 19 14.82 26.46 8.24
N GLU A 20 16.07 26.73 7.87
CA GLU A 20 16.59 26.42 6.53
C GLU A 20 16.64 24.91 6.29
N ALA A 21 17.06 24.10 7.26
CA ALA A 21 17.05 22.66 7.15
C ALA A 21 15.64 22.09 6.95
N ILE A 22 14.65 22.61 7.66
CA ILE A 22 13.24 22.19 7.50
C ILE A 22 12.72 22.61 6.11
N ARG A 23 13.03 23.85 5.68
CA ARG A 23 12.63 24.36 4.37
C ARG A 23 13.20 23.51 3.24
N GLU A 24 14.50 23.22 3.28
CA GLU A 24 15.16 22.37 2.28
C GLU A 24 14.54 20.97 2.18
N LYS A 25 14.19 20.37 3.33
CA LYS A 25 13.53 19.07 3.37
C LYS A 25 12.10 19.14 2.82
N ALA A 26 11.34 20.18 3.15
CA ALA A 26 10.00 20.39 2.63
C ALA A 26 10.00 20.61 1.10
N GLU A 27 10.94 21.39 0.57
CA GLU A 27 11.11 21.61 -0.86
C GLU A 27 11.48 20.33 -1.61
N LYS A 28 12.22 19.42 -0.97
CA LYS A 28 12.53 18.11 -1.56
C LYS A 28 11.29 17.23 -1.74
N LEU A 29 10.26 17.38 -0.90
CA LEU A 29 9.01 16.62 -1.05
C LEU A 29 8.26 16.95 -2.35
N ASP A 30 8.37 18.19 -2.86
CA ASP A 30 7.77 18.65 -4.12
C ASP A 30 8.27 17.84 -5.35
N ARG A 31 9.44 17.20 -5.24
CA ARG A 31 10.00 16.35 -6.30
C ARG A 31 9.29 15.00 -6.42
N TYR A 32 8.61 14.56 -5.36
CA TYR A 32 7.89 13.28 -5.31
C TYR A 32 6.42 13.44 -5.67
N TYR A 33 5.86 14.63 -5.38
CA TYR A 33 4.48 14.96 -5.72
C TYR A 33 4.33 16.48 -5.80
N ASP A 34 4.03 16.99 -6.97
CA ASP A 34 4.00 18.41 -7.33
C ASP A 34 2.71 19.14 -6.94
N HIS A 35 1.73 18.41 -6.36
CA HIS A 35 0.44 18.96 -5.95
C HIS A 35 0.29 19.09 -4.42
N ILE A 36 1.39 19.24 -3.67
CA ILE A 36 1.30 19.49 -2.23
C ILE A 36 0.71 20.89 -2.01
N MET A 37 -0.40 20.96 -1.28
CA MET A 37 -1.13 22.20 -1.02
C MET A 37 -0.55 22.98 0.16
N SER A 38 -0.07 22.28 1.20
CA SER A 38 0.63 22.87 2.36
C SER A 38 1.43 21.82 3.12
N CYS A 39 2.46 22.27 3.82
CA CYS A 39 3.25 21.45 4.72
C CYS A 39 3.30 22.14 6.10
N ARG A 40 2.92 21.41 7.14
CA ARG A 40 3.06 21.85 8.53
C ARG A 40 4.06 20.94 9.24
N VAL A 41 5.04 21.54 9.90
CA VAL A 41 6.05 20.83 10.68
C VAL A 41 5.99 21.31 12.12
N VAL A 42 5.77 20.40 13.05
CA VAL A 42 5.73 20.69 14.48
C VAL A 42 6.88 19.93 15.14
N LEU A 43 7.74 20.67 15.82
CA LEU A 43 8.84 20.13 16.60
C LEU A 43 8.59 20.39 18.07
N GLU A 44 8.72 19.36 18.87
CA GLU A 44 8.48 19.44 20.31
C GLU A 44 9.61 18.73 21.07
N LEU A 45 10.10 19.41 22.11
CA LEU A 45 10.96 18.78 23.09
C LEU A 45 10.09 18.12 24.14
N ALA A 46 10.02 16.79 24.14
CA ALA A 46 9.26 16.04 25.12
C ALA A 46 9.78 16.32 26.54
N GLY A 47 8.88 16.68 27.43
CA GLY A 47 9.20 17.06 28.81
C GLY A 47 9.88 15.93 29.57
N ARG A 48 10.77 16.32 30.50
CA ARG A 48 11.51 15.47 31.42
C ARG A 48 10.62 14.50 32.20
N HIS A 49 10.41 13.30 31.73
CA HIS A 49 10.16 12.19 32.65
C HIS A 49 11.49 11.77 33.25
N LYS A 50 11.60 11.79 34.59
CA LYS A 50 12.79 11.76 35.43
C LYS A 50 13.87 10.68 35.17
N ARG A 51 13.83 9.92 34.08
CA ARG A 51 14.76 8.81 33.78
C ARG A 51 15.15 8.63 32.30
N LYS A 52 14.61 9.42 31.37
CA LYS A 52 14.99 9.40 29.94
C LYS A 52 15.55 10.77 29.57
N GLY A 53 16.53 10.80 28.67
CA GLY A 53 17.17 12.00 28.15
C GLY A 53 16.18 12.97 27.49
N LYS A 54 16.70 14.05 26.89
CA LYS A 54 15.92 14.92 26.03
C LYS A 54 15.46 14.12 24.81
N GLU A 55 14.18 14.08 24.54
CA GLU A 55 13.62 13.40 23.37
C GLU A 55 12.90 14.45 22.51
N PHE A 56 13.25 14.48 21.24
CA PHE A 56 12.61 15.39 20.28
C PHE A 56 11.52 14.63 19.53
N THR A 57 10.37 15.26 19.41
CA THR A 57 9.26 14.76 18.61
C THR A 57 9.11 15.66 17.38
N VAL A 58 9.05 15.06 16.21
CA VAL A 58 8.79 15.75 14.95
C VAL A 58 7.51 15.19 14.33
N ARG A 59 6.59 16.09 13.98
CA ARG A 59 5.38 15.78 13.24
C ARG A 59 5.38 16.55 11.93
N VAL A 60 5.07 15.86 10.84
CA VAL A 60 4.92 16.44 9.51
C VAL A 60 3.52 16.14 8.99
N ASP A 61 2.75 17.18 8.73
CA ASP A 61 1.42 17.10 8.13
C ASP A 61 1.46 17.71 6.72
N LEU A 62 1.08 16.93 5.72
CA LEU A 62 1.02 17.34 4.32
C LEU A 62 -0.43 17.37 3.85
N LYS A 63 -0.89 18.49 3.35
CA LYS A 63 -2.20 18.58 2.69
C LYS A 63 -2.03 18.38 1.21
N VAL A 64 -2.80 17.42 0.66
CA VAL A 64 -2.81 17.05 -0.75
C VAL A 64 -4.24 17.11 -1.30
N PRO A 65 -4.46 17.19 -2.63
CA PRO A 65 -5.80 17.15 -3.21
C PRO A 65 -6.54 15.87 -2.81
N GLY A 66 -7.63 16.00 -2.06
CA GLY A 66 -8.45 14.87 -1.61
C GLY A 66 -8.03 14.21 -0.30
N GLY A 67 -7.00 14.73 0.40
CA GLY A 67 -6.59 14.16 1.69
C GLY A 67 -5.55 14.92 2.47
N GLU A 68 -5.22 14.37 3.62
CA GLU A 68 -4.14 14.84 4.48
C GLU A 68 -3.28 13.63 4.87
N LEU A 69 -1.96 13.77 4.73
CA LEU A 69 -0.97 12.78 5.12
C LEU A 69 -0.28 13.28 6.38
N ALA A 70 -0.39 12.54 7.46
CA ALA A 70 0.21 12.91 8.74
C ALA A 70 1.23 11.84 9.16
N VAL A 71 2.48 12.26 9.31
CA VAL A 71 3.50 11.49 10.02
C VAL A 71 3.41 11.85 11.49
N THR A 72 2.99 10.88 12.28
CA THR A 72 2.82 11.05 13.72
C THR A 72 4.05 10.52 14.46
N ARG A 73 4.77 11.44 15.12
CA ARG A 73 5.68 11.19 16.24
C ARG A 73 6.89 10.34 15.92
N GLU A 74 7.76 10.86 15.06
CA GLU A 74 9.12 10.34 15.04
C GLU A 74 9.89 10.92 16.24
N HIS A 75 10.53 10.05 17.03
CA HIS A 75 11.19 10.37 18.29
C HIS A 75 12.67 10.02 18.22
N ASP A 76 13.53 10.93 18.63
CA ASP A 76 14.96 10.67 18.81
C ASP A 76 15.56 11.62 19.86
N GLU A 77 16.68 11.25 20.44
CA GLU A 77 17.47 12.10 21.33
C GLU A 77 18.24 13.18 20.54
N ASP A 78 18.44 12.97 19.23
CA ASP A 78 19.01 13.91 18.28
C ASP A 78 17.94 14.50 17.38
N LEU A 79 17.78 15.83 17.45
CA LEU A 79 16.79 16.57 16.64
C LEU A 79 17.00 16.39 15.13
N GLN A 80 18.26 16.27 14.67
CA GLN A 80 18.55 16.11 13.24
C GLN A 80 18.12 14.72 12.74
N ILE A 81 18.29 13.68 13.57
CA ILE A 81 17.84 12.33 13.29
C ILE A 81 16.32 12.29 13.27
N ALA A 82 15.65 12.79 14.32
CA ALA A 82 14.19 12.87 14.38
C ALA A 82 13.60 13.61 13.17
N LEU A 83 14.21 14.72 12.75
CA LEU A 83 13.80 15.51 11.60
C LEU A 83 13.97 14.73 10.29
N ARG A 84 15.10 14.04 10.11
CA ARG A 84 15.35 13.20 8.93
C ARG A 84 14.30 12.10 8.83
N ASP A 85 14.08 11.37 9.90
CA ASP A 85 13.23 10.19 9.93
C ASP A 85 11.75 10.57 9.71
N ALA A 86 11.29 11.70 10.27
CA ALA A 86 9.96 12.25 10.02
C ALA A 86 9.76 12.63 8.55
N PHE A 87 10.73 13.30 7.92
CA PHE A 87 10.62 13.63 6.50
C PHE A 87 10.76 12.42 5.58
N ASP A 88 11.56 11.42 5.94
CA ASP A 88 11.65 10.16 5.19
C ASP A 88 10.34 9.35 5.28
N ALA A 89 9.68 9.37 6.43
CA ALA A 89 8.36 8.76 6.58
C ALA A 89 7.29 9.53 5.78
N ALA A 90 7.31 10.88 5.81
CA ALA A 90 6.42 11.73 5.02
C ALA A 90 6.60 11.48 3.51
N ARG A 91 7.84 11.35 3.04
CA ARG A 91 8.17 11.00 1.65
C ARG A 91 7.55 9.67 1.26
N ARG A 92 7.71 8.62 2.08
CA ARG A 92 7.14 7.29 1.79
C ARG A 92 5.61 7.34 1.66
N GLN A 93 4.93 8.03 2.60
CA GLN A 93 3.48 8.20 2.52
C GLN A 93 3.05 8.97 1.26
N LEU A 94 3.81 9.99 0.88
CA LEU A 94 3.55 10.81 -0.31
C LEU A 94 3.75 10.00 -1.60
N GLU A 95 4.80 9.17 -1.68
CA GLU A 95 5.03 8.26 -2.80
C GLU A 95 3.91 7.22 -2.93
N ASP A 96 3.45 6.65 -1.81
CA ASP A 96 2.34 5.69 -1.80
C ASP A 96 1.03 6.35 -2.22
N TYR A 97 0.77 7.58 -1.75
CA TYR A 97 -0.38 8.38 -2.17
C TYR A 97 -0.34 8.68 -3.67
N ALA A 98 0.79 9.16 -4.18
CA ALA A 98 0.98 9.46 -5.60
C ALA A 98 0.80 8.22 -6.49
N ARG A 99 1.27 7.05 -6.03
CA ARG A 99 1.04 5.75 -6.68
C ARG A 99 -0.43 5.39 -6.72
N GLY A 100 -1.13 5.58 -5.60
CA GLY A 100 -2.58 5.36 -5.52
C GLY A 100 -3.37 6.23 -6.50
N GLN A 101 -3.00 7.51 -6.62
CA GLN A 101 -3.64 8.45 -7.54
C GLN A 101 -3.41 8.08 -9.02
N ARG A 102 -2.24 7.56 -9.37
CA ARG A 102 -1.93 7.12 -10.73
C ARG A 102 -2.57 5.78 -11.11
N GLY A 103 -3.24 5.12 -10.18
CA GLY A 103 -3.80 3.79 -10.40
C GLY A 103 -2.75 2.67 -10.43
N ASP A 104 -1.50 2.96 -10.07
CA ASP A 104 -0.38 2.01 -9.98
C ASP A 104 -0.49 1.03 -8.79
N VAL A 105 -1.58 1.11 -8.04
CA VAL A 105 -1.91 0.08 -7.05
C VAL A 105 -2.23 -1.18 -7.86
N LYS A 106 -1.42 -2.22 -7.70
CA LYS A 106 -1.77 -3.55 -8.15
C LYS A 106 -3.11 -3.90 -7.49
N ARG A 107 -4.21 -3.64 -8.21
CA ARG A 107 -5.51 -4.18 -7.84
C ARG A 107 -5.32 -5.68 -7.94
N HIS A 108 -5.34 -6.37 -6.83
CA HIS A 108 -5.54 -7.80 -6.87
C HIS A 108 -6.88 -7.97 -7.58
N PRO A 109 -6.91 -8.61 -8.75
CA PRO A 109 -8.20 -8.87 -9.40
C PRO A 109 -9.07 -9.64 -8.40
N PRO A 110 -10.38 -9.38 -8.37
CA PRO A 110 -11.27 -10.05 -7.44
C PRO A 110 -11.15 -11.56 -7.61
N GLU A 111 -11.01 -12.27 -6.50
CA GLU A 111 -11.04 -13.73 -6.48
C GLU A 111 -12.50 -14.19 -6.43
N TYR A 112 -12.81 -15.13 -7.31
CA TYR A 112 -14.10 -15.82 -7.36
C TYR A 112 -13.98 -17.20 -6.75
N THR A 113 -15.09 -17.74 -6.27
CA THR A 113 -15.21 -19.10 -5.78
C THR A 113 -16.15 -19.91 -6.65
N GLY A 114 -15.83 -21.17 -6.86
CA GLY A 114 -16.68 -22.07 -7.62
C GLY A 114 -16.35 -23.53 -7.33
N ARG A 115 -17.00 -24.42 -8.05
CA ARG A 115 -16.73 -25.86 -8.01
C ARG A 115 -16.39 -26.37 -9.40
N VAL A 116 -15.43 -27.29 -9.47
CA VAL A 116 -15.12 -27.97 -10.72
C VAL A 116 -16.36 -28.74 -11.17
N ALA A 117 -16.96 -28.33 -12.26
CA ALA A 117 -18.16 -28.94 -12.85
C ALA A 117 -17.81 -30.10 -13.79
N ARG A 118 -16.76 -29.90 -14.58
CA ARG A 118 -16.26 -30.89 -15.56
C ARG A 118 -14.75 -30.80 -15.65
N ILE A 119 -14.09 -31.89 -15.89
CA ILE A 119 -12.64 -31.95 -16.09
C ILE A 119 -12.34 -33.05 -17.14
N ASP A 120 -11.49 -32.72 -18.09
CA ASP A 120 -10.93 -33.64 -19.07
C ASP A 120 -9.43 -33.73 -18.85
N ALA A 121 -8.99 -34.84 -18.27
CA ALA A 121 -7.59 -35.04 -17.91
C ALA A 121 -6.71 -35.31 -19.15
N GLU A 122 -7.26 -35.86 -20.23
CA GLU A 122 -6.49 -36.12 -21.46
C GLU A 122 -6.21 -34.83 -22.22
N GLN A 123 -7.21 -33.98 -22.33
CA GLN A 123 -7.07 -32.67 -22.97
C GLN A 123 -6.45 -31.58 -22.05
N GLY A 124 -6.42 -31.84 -20.75
CA GLY A 124 -5.88 -30.90 -19.77
C GLY A 124 -6.75 -29.64 -19.58
N ILE A 125 -8.07 -29.79 -19.69
CA ILE A 125 -9.04 -28.70 -19.60
C ILE A 125 -10.14 -29.02 -18.58
N GLY A 126 -10.80 -27.95 -18.09
CA GLY A 126 -11.97 -28.14 -17.22
C GLY A 126 -12.85 -26.89 -17.19
N PHE A 127 -13.97 -27.04 -16.48
CA PHE A 127 -14.94 -25.95 -16.27
C PHE A 127 -15.28 -25.85 -14.79
N ILE A 128 -15.39 -24.62 -14.32
CA ILE A 128 -15.80 -24.26 -12.96
C ILE A 128 -17.16 -23.61 -13.03
N ALA A 129 -18.13 -24.13 -12.24
CA ALA A 129 -19.42 -23.49 -12.05
C ALA A 129 -19.43 -22.67 -10.76
N THR A 130 -19.97 -21.46 -10.83
CA THR A 130 -20.19 -20.57 -9.70
C THR A 130 -21.63 -20.63 -9.21
N GLU A 131 -21.92 -20.14 -8.01
CA GLU A 131 -23.26 -20.17 -7.41
C GLU A 131 -24.28 -19.35 -8.21
N ASP A 132 -23.83 -18.34 -8.94
CA ASP A 132 -24.64 -17.50 -9.83
C ASP A 132 -24.91 -18.13 -11.21
N GLY A 133 -24.47 -19.38 -11.42
CA GLY A 133 -24.74 -20.17 -12.62
C GLY A 133 -23.83 -19.90 -13.80
N ARG A 134 -22.76 -19.13 -13.62
CA ARG A 134 -21.75 -18.92 -14.66
C ARG A 134 -20.79 -20.09 -14.72
N GLU A 135 -20.33 -20.44 -15.94
CA GLU A 135 -19.28 -21.41 -16.16
C GLU A 135 -18.01 -20.71 -16.66
N TYR A 136 -16.87 -21.13 -16.11
CA TYR A 136 -15.54 -20.61 -16.43
C TYR A 136 -14.66 -21.73 -16.94
N TYR A 137 -14.11 -21.56 -18.13
CA TYR A 137 -13.11 -22.46 -18.69
C TYR A 137 -11.77 -22.29 -17.99
N PHE A 138 -11.05 -23.37 -17.76
CA PHE A 138 -9.66 -23.36 -17.34
C PHE A 138 -8.85 -24.48 -18.00
N SER A 139 -7.56 -24.22 -18.22
CA SER A 139 -6.61 -25.22 -18.69
C SER A 139 -5.66 -25.63 -17.56
N ARG A 140 -4.87 -26.68 -17.79
CA ARG A 140 -3.81 -27.12 -16.87
C ARG A 140 -2.87 -25.98 -16.45
N ASP A 141 -2.51 -25.10 -17.40
CA ASP A 141 -1.61 -23.97 -17.15
C ASP A 141 -2.22 -22.89 -16.25
N ASN A 142 -3.51 -22.90 -16.08
CA ASN A 142 -4.22 -21.97 -15.20
C ASN A 142 -4.28 -22.43 -13.74
N VAL A 143 -3.88 -23.67 -13.44
CA VAL A 143 -3.93 -24.27 -12.11
C VAL A 143 -2.62 -23.98 -11.37
N VAL A 144 -2.73 -23.42 -10.17
CA VAL A 144 -1.59 -23.06 -9.32
C VAL A 144 -1.35 -24.16 -8.26
N ALA A 145 -2.43 -24.61 -7.61
CA ALA A 145 -2.35 -25.65 -6.58
C ALA A 145 -3.74 -26.29 -6.33
N PRO A 146 -3.83 -27.59 -6.08
CA PRO A 146 -2.82 -28.60 -6.32
C PRO A 146 -2.55 -28.82 -7.82
N ALA A 147 -1.70 -29.76 -8.20
CA ALA A 147 -1.52 -30.10 -9.61
C ALA A 147 -2.88 -30.47 -10.27
N PHE A 148 -3.04 -30.16 -11.55
CA PHE A 148 -4.28 -30.34 -12.31
C PHE A 148 -4.86 -31.76 -12.16
N GLU A 149 -4.00 -32.79 -12.14
CA GLU A 149 -4.34 -34.19 -12.01
C GLU A 149 -4.97 -34.58 -10.65
N ARG A 150 -4.86 -33.69 -9.66
CA ARG A 150 -5.48 -33.86 -8.33
C ARG A 150 -6.81 -33.14 -8.18
N LEU A 151 -7.22 -32.41 -9.20
CA LEU A 151 -8.55 -31.81 -9.23
C LEU A 151 -9.57 -32.86 -9.65
N ALA A 152 -10.71 -32.87 -8.97
CA ALA A 152 -11.84 -33.74 -9.28
C ALA A 152 -13.12 -32.91 -9.42
N VAL A 153 -14.11 -33.44 -10.10
CA VAL A 153 -15.45 -32.83 -10.15
C VAL A 153 -15.99 -32.68 -8.74
N GLY A 154 -16.52 -31.48 -8.43
CA GLY A 154 -17.01 -31.11 -7.12
C GLY A 154 -15.95 -30.42 -6.24
N THR A 155 -14.68 -30.41 -6.61
CA THR A 155 -13.63 -29.68 -5.86
C THR A 155 -13.94 -28.18 -5.80
N SER A 156 -13.96 -27.62 -4.59
CA SER A 156 -14.09 -26.16 -4.40
C SER A 156 -12.77 -25.47 -4.74
N VAL A 157 -12.85 -24.42 -5.54
CA VAL A 157 -11.68 -23.68 -6.04
C VAL A 157 -11.89 -22.18 -5.94
N HIS A 158 -10.77 -21.46 -5.78
CA HIS A 158 -10.67 -20.01 -5.98
C HIS A 158 -9.99 -19.74 -7.30
N PHE A 159 -10.39 -18.69 -7.98
CA PHE A 159 -9.81 -18.30 -9.25
C PHE A 159 -10.01 -16.80 -9.52
N ILE A 160 -9.29 -16.28 -10.50
CA ILE A 160 -9.45 -14.94 -11.02
C ILE A 160 -10.18 -15.03 -12.36
N GLU A 161 -11.21 -14.19 -12.54
CA GLU A 161 -11.92 -14.07 -13.81
C GLU A 161 -11.05 -13.33 -14.85
N GLU A 162 -10.96 -13.87 -16.04
CA GLU A 162 -10.45 -13.19 -17.22
C GLU A 162 -11.46 -13.34 -18.36
N VAL A 163 -11.81 -12.19 -18.96
CA VAL A 163 -12.68 -12.19 -20.15
C VAL A 163 -11.78 -12.29 -21.36
N ALA A 164 -11.72 -13.48 -21.98
CA ALA A 164 -11.05 -13.71 -23.24
C ALA A 164 -12.06 -13.68 -24.40
N GLY A 165 -11.59 -13.48 -25.63
CA GLY A 165 -12.46 -13.33 -26.79
C GLY A 165 -13.42 -14.52 -27.05
N GLU A 166 -13.18 -15.67 -26.44
CA GLU A 166 -13.98 -16.91 -26.55
C GLU A 166 -14.86 -17.20 -25.32
N GLY A 167 -14.91 -16.29 -24.33
CA GLY A 167 -15.74 -16.46 -23.12
C GLY A 167 -15.04 -16.19 -21.80
N LEU A 168 -15.68 -16.66 -20.71
CA LEU A 168 -15.18 -16.51 -19.35
C LEU A 168 -14.10 -17.54 -19.06
N GLN A 169 -12.92 -17.09 -18.68
CA GLN A 169 -11.80 -17.94 -18.27
C GLN A 169 -11.47 -17.78 -16.80
N ALA A 170 -11.11 -18.89 -16.16
CA ALA A 170 -10.57 -18.90 -14.81
C ALA A 170 -9.05 -18.99 -14.87
N LYS A 171 -8.36 -18.03 -14.25
CA LYS A 171 -6.91 -17.99 -14.09
C LYS A 171 -6.54 -18.18 -12.62
N ARG A 172 -5.31 -18.64 -12.38
CA ARG A 172 -4.78 -18.88 -11.03
C ARG A 172 -5.69 -19.78 -10.18
N VAL A 173 -6.23 -20.81 -10.80
CA VAL A 173 -7.12 -21.76 -10.12
C VAL A 173 -6.38 -22.46 -8.98
N SER A 174 -6.93 -22.39 -7.78
CA SER A 174 -6.40 -23.09 -6.61
C SER A 174 -7.52 -23.75 -5.82
N ALA A 175 -7.30 -25.00 -5.42
CA ALA A 175 -8.27 -25.69 -4.57
C ALA A 175 -8.20 -25.11 -3.14
N HIS A 176 -9.37 -25.03 -2.50
CA HIS A 176 -9.44 -24.66 -1.09
C HIS A 176 -8.84 -25.82 -0.27
N GLY A 177 -7.65 -25.56 0.33
CA GLY A 177 -6.96 -26.60 1.08
C GLY A 177 -7.72 -26.98 2.35
N LYS A 178 -8.38 -28.12 2.30
CA LYS A 178 -8.39 -29.11 3.38
C LYS A 178 -8.06 -30.44 2.73
N ALA A 179 -6.75 -30.76 2.73
CA ALA A 179 -6.39 -32.15 2.61
C ALA A 179 -6.96 -32.86 3.85
N ALA A 180 -7.83 -33.84 3.61
CA ALA A 180 -8.20 -34.82 4.61
C ALA A 180 -7.00 -35.72 4.92
#